data_b17bf10074f04211208cfcd5e6369b2e
#
_entry.id   b17bf10074f04211208cfcd5e6369b2e
#
_cell.length_a   1.000
_cell.length_b   1.000
_cell.length_c   1.000
_cell.angle_alpha   90.00
_cell.angle_beta   90.00
_cell.angle_gamma   90.00
#
_symmetry.space_group_name_H-M   'P 1'
#
loop_
_entity.id
_entity.type
_entity.pdbx_description
1 polymer ?
#
loop_
_entity_poly.entity_id
_entity_poly.type
_entity_poly.pdbx_seq_one_letter_code
_entity_poly.pdbx_strand_id
1 'polypeptide(L)'
;MPALSPTMTEGVLSRWLVKKGDEIRSGDVIAEIETDKATMEVEAVEDGVVTQLMVDEGATSVLVGTVIATFQTDNEECIPSVKGELDTENIKSKSNDDAKKTQVNLAPKAPQVVLTQEMNWDGSVKNMTVREALRDAMAEEMRSDDRVFIMGEEVAEYQGAYKVTQGLLDEFGEKRVIDTPITEHGFTGLAVGAAFGNLRPIVEFMTFNFSMQAIDQIINSAAKTLYMSGGQMGCPIVFRGPNGAASRVAAQHSQCFASWYAHCPGLKVVSPWSAADAKGLLKSAIRDPNPVIFLENEVMYGQSFEVPETDEWLVPIGKGKIVKSGSDITITAFSIMVGKALEAAEELSKKGIEAEVIDLRTLRPLDIELIVQSVKKTNRLVSCEEGFPFAGIGAELGMQINEKAFDYLDAPIMRVTGKDVPMPYAANLEALALPQSDDIVRSALQICYAEEDLKNGN
;
A
#
# COMPACT_ATOMS: atom_id res chain seq x y z
N MET A 1 1.00 36.06 4.68
CA MET A 1 -0.44 35.82 4.54
C MET A 1 -0.64 34.30 4.52
N PRO A 2 -1.16 33.71 5.59
CA PRO A 2 -1.46 32.28 5.63
C PRO A 2 -2.63 31.92 4.70
N ALA A 3 -2.67 30.66 4.24
CA ALA A 3 -3.81 30.12 3.52
C ALA A 3 -4.85 29.65 4.55
N LEU A 4 -5.93 30.40 4.75
CA LEU A 4 -6.98 30.09 5.73
C LEU A 4 -8.09 29.17 5.14
N SER A 5 -8.05 28.92 3.83
CA SER A 5 -8.86 27.88 3.17
C SER A 5 -8.08 27.26 2.00
N PRO A 6 -8.43 26.01 1.59
CA PRO A 6 -7.73 25.33 0.49
C PRO A 6 -7.83 26.04 -0.87
N THR A 7 -8.80 26.92 -1.05
CA THR A 7 -9.04 27.63 -2.31
C THR A 7 -8.64 29.10 -2.26
N MET A 8 -8.09 29.56 -1.12
CA MET A 8 -7.68 30.97 -0.93
C MET A 8 -6.39 31.26 -1.71
N THR A 9 -6.44 32.24 -2.59
CA THR A 9 -5.27 32.77 -3.33
C THR A 9 -4.81 34.13 -2.83
N GLU A 10 -5.73 34.92 -2.28
CA GLU A 10 -5.51 36.25 -1.71
C GLU A 10 -6.51 36.54 -0.61
N GLY A 11 -6.27 37.51 0.24
CA GLY A 11 -7.18 37.97 1.29
C GLY A 11 -6.98 39.47 1.62
N VAL A 12 -7.87 40.00 2.45
CA VAL A 12 -7.79 41.35 2.99
C VAL A 12 -7.31 41.26 4.43
N LEU A 13 -6.27 42.00 4.79
CA LEU A 13 -5.87 42.13 6.20
C LEU A 13 -6.79 43.14 6.88
N SER A 14 -7.83 42.69 7.54
CA SER A 14 -8.85 43.54 8.13
C SER A 14 -8.31 44.34 9.30
N ARG A 15 -7.59 43.68 10.22
CA ARG A 15 -7.11 44.31 11.44
C ARG A 15 -5.90 43.59 12.03
N TRP A 16 -4.96 44.37 12.59
CA TRP A 16 -3.90 43.85 13.48
C TRP A 16 -4.40 43.90 14.94
N LEU A 17 -4.18 42.81 15.68
CA LEU A 17 -4.45 42.71 17.12
C LEU A 17 -3.18 42.86 17.95
N VAL A 18 -2.02 42.98 17.30
CA VAL A 18 -0.70 43.19 17.90
C VAL A 18 0.03 44.37 17.28
N LYS A 19 1.04 44.87 17.97
CA LYS A 19 1.90 45.99 17.52
C LYS A 19 3.35 45.58 17.59
N LYS A 20 4.22 46.30 16.88
CA LYS A 20 5.66 46.11 17.00
C LYS A 20 6.10 46.27 18.46
N GLY A 21 6.81 45.28 18.97
CA GLY A 21 7.32 45.21 20.33
C GLY A 21 6.43 44.42 21.29
N ASP A 22 5.28 43.94 20.87
CA ASP A 22 4.41 43.10 21.70
C ASP A 22 4.99 41.72 21.83
N GLU A 23 4.97 41.14 23.03
CA GLU A 23 5.23 39.72 23.29
C GLU A 23 3.98 38.93 22.94
N ILE A 24 4.17 37.86 22.17
CA ILE A 24 3.12 36.94 21.74
C ILE A 24 3.46 35.52 22.16
N ARG A 25 2.44 34.72 22.43
CA ARG A 25 2.56 33.29 22.72
C ARG A 25 1.87 32.48 21.65
N SER A 26 2.33 31.26 21.48
CA SER A 26 1.66 30.29 20.59
C SER A 26 0.17 30.19 20.94
N GLY A 27 -0.71 30.41 19.93
CA GLY A 27 -2.16 30.46 20.08
C GLY A 27 -2.75 31.86 20.32
N ASP A 28 -1.94 32.91 20.51
CA ASP A 28 -2.47 34.29 20.60
C ASP A 28 -2.95 34.78 19.24
N VAL A 29 -4.13 35.36 19.18
CA VAL A 29 -4.68 35.93 17.95
C VAL A 29 -3.93 37.22 17.60
N ILE A 30 -3.28 37.25 16.44
CA ILE A 30 -2.42 38.36 16.00
C ILE A 30 -3.03 39.24 14.92
N ALA A 31 -3.93 38.71 14.10
CA ALA A 31 -4.59 39.45 13.01
C ALA A 31 -5.96 38.88 12.67
N GLU A 32 -6.80 39.68 12.04
CA GLU A 32 -8.03 39.26 11.38
C GLU A 32 -7.87 39.41 9.86
N ILE A 33 -8.19 38.37 9.13
CA ILE A 33 -8.15 38.34 7.65
C ILE A 33 -9.53 38.03 7.11
N GLU A 34 -9.99 38.87 6.20
CA GLU A 34 -11.23 38.67 5.47
C GLU A 34 -10.96 37.92 4.17
N THR A 35 -11.69 36.81 3.99
CA THR A 35 -11.69 36.00 2.79
C THR A 35 -13.00 36.13 2.03
N ASP A 36 -13.12 35.51 0.87
CA ASP A 36 -14.37 35.47 0.08
C ASP A 36 -15.55 34.80 0.81
N LYS A 37 -15.30 34.13 1.94
CA LYS A 37 -16.31 33.36 2.68
C LYS A 37 -16.58 33.89 4.11
N ALA A 38 -15.56 34.37 4.80
CA ALA A 38 -15.65 34.81 6.18
C ALA A 38 -14.44 35.62 6.63
N THR A 39 -14.57 36.38 7.71
CA THR A 39 -13.44 36.91 8.47
C THR A 39 -12.90 35.82 9.40
N MET A 40 -11.60 35.57 9.35
CA MET A 40 -10.91 34.53 10.12
C MET A 40 -9.78 35.15 10.94
N GLU A 41 -9.58 34.60 12.13
CA GLU A 41 -8.50 34.97 13.02
C GLU A 41 -7.20 34.21 12.66
N VAL A 42 -6.07 34.89 12.76
CA VAL A 42 -4.72 34.28 12.59
C VAL A 42 -4.06 34.26 13.94
N GLU A 43 -3.65 33.08 14.35
CA GLU A 43 -2.95 32.84 15.62
C GLU A 43 -1.44 32.77 15.42
N ALA A 44 -0.70 33.16 16.45
CA ALA A 44 0.76 32.99 16.49
C ALA A 44 1.12 31.49 16.61
N VAL A 45 2.06 31.04 15.80
CA VAL A 45 2.51 29.63 15.79
C VAL A 45 3.50 29.33 16.90
N GLU A 46 4.31 30.35 17.31
CA GLU A 46 5.39 30.23 18.30
C GLU A 46 5.41 31.46 19.20
N ASP A 47 6.06 31.30 20.39
CA ASP A 47 6.32 32.40 21.31
C ASP A 47 7.38 33.34 20.72
N GLY A 48 7.22 34.65 20.90
CA GLY A 48 8.20 35.60 20.39
C GLY A 48 7.80 37.05 20.58
N VAL A 49 8.60 37.99 20.03
CA VAL A 49 8.35 39.43 20.03
C VAL A 49 8.12 39.91 18.61
N VAL A 50 7.06 40.65 18.39
CA VAL A 50 6.74 41.25 17.07
C VAL A 50 7.81 42.26 16.69
N THR A 51 8.59 41.99 15.67
CA THR A 51 9.68 42.87 15.22
C THR A 51 9.21 43.87 14.16
N GLN A 52 8.35 43.44 13.26
CA GLN A 52 7.83 44.30 12.21
C GLN A 52 6.50 43.78 11.66
N LEU A 53 5.57 44.69 11.38
CA LEU A 53 4.39 44.43 10.57
C LEU A 53 4.69 44.94 9.13
N MET A 54 4.54 44.07 8.15
CA MET A 54 4.99 44.31 6.77
C MET A 54 3.84 44.74 5.85
N VAL A 55 2.60 44.57 6.31
CA VAL A 55 1.37 44.89 5.55
C VAL A 55 0.49 45.80 6.42
N ASP A 56 -0.03 46.88 5.84
CA ASP A 56 -0.87 47.79 6.52
C ASP A 56 -2.28 47.22 6.77
N GLU A 57 -2.92 47.69 7.85
CA GLU A 57 -4.31 47.37 8.15
C GLU A 57 -5.23 47.90 7.04
N GLY A 58 -6.15 47.05 6.57
CA GLY A 58 -7.04 47.38 5.45
C GLY A 58 -6.44 47.08 4.06
N ALA A 59 -5.25 46.52 3.98
CA ALA A 59 -4.63 46.13 2.69
C ALA A 59 -5.46 45.05 2.00
N THR A 60 -5.85 45.31 0.75
CA THR A 60 -6.64 44.41 -0.09
C THR A 60 -5.74 43.61 -1.02
N SER A 61 -6.20 42.41 -1.44
CA SER A 61 -5.51 41.56 -2.41
C SER A 61 -4.09 41.13 -1.98
N VAL A 62 -3.90 40.85 -0.69
CA VAL A 62 -2.64 40.32 -0.18
C VAL A 62 -2.53 38.83 -0.54
N LEU A 63 -1.59 38.47 -1.42
CA LEU A 63 -1.42 37.11 -1.90
C LEU A 63 -1.00 36.14 -0.78
N VAL A 64 -1.55 34.94 -0.80
CA VAL A 64 -1.09 33.84 0.07
C VAL A 64 0.41 33.60 -0.12
N GLY A 65 1.12 33.38 0.99
CA GLY A 65 2.60 33.26 0.99
C GLY A 65 3.34 34.60 1.17
N THR A 66 2.68 35.75 1.09
CA THR A 66 3.28 37.06 1.40
C THR A 66 3.64 37.14 2.89
N VAL A 67 4.85 37.57 3.22
CA VAL A 67 5.24 37.82 4.61
C VAL A 67 4.46 39.06 5.09
N ILE A 68 3.62 38.88 6.12
CA ILE A 68 2.79 39.97 6.65
C ILE A 68 3.33 40.55 7.96
N ALA A 69 4.08 39.73 8.74
CA ALA A 69 4.75 40.16 9.96
C ALA A 69 6.03 39.34 10.18
N THR A 70 6.96 39.86 10.99
CA THR A 70 8.16 39.17 11.44
C THR A 70 8.23 39.17 12.96
N PHE A 71 8.70 38.04 13.54
CA PHE A 71 8.86 37.84 14.98
C PHE A 71 10.30 37.45 15.32
N GLN A 72 10.76 37.81 16.48
CA GLN A 72 12.00 37.33 17.06
C GLN A 72 11.64 36.25 18.09
N THR A 73 12.13 35.03 17.90
CA THR A 73 11.97 33.90 18.83
C THR A 73 13.28 33.66 19.58
N ASP A 74 13.25 33.04 20.74
CA ASP A 74 14.44 32.76 21.56
C ASP A 74 15.36 31.68 20.98
N ASN A 75 15.00 31.06 19.87
CA ASN A 75 15.85 30.12 19.14
C ASN A 75 16.60 30.82 18.01
N GLU A 76 17.88 31.16 18.25
CA GLU A 76 18.79 31.66 17.23
C GLU A 76 19.13 30.58 16.19
N GLU A 77 18.41 30.53 15.08
CA GLU A 77 18.96 30.06 13.80
C GLU A 77 18.72 31.13 12.72
N CYS A 78 19.82 31.70 12.26
CA CYS A 78 19.88 32.78 11.30
C CYS A 78 19.17 32.47 9.99
N ILE A 79 18.11 33.22 9.67
CA ILE A 79 17.62 33.34 8.29
C ILE A 79 18.34 34.53 7.61
N PRO A 80 18.99 34.36 6.46
CA PRO A 80 19.69 35.44 5.77
C PRO A 80 18.74 36.53 5.29
N SER A 81 19.00 37.78 5.67
CA SER A 81 18.24 38.95 5.21
C SER A 81 18.43 39.17 3.72
N VAL A 82 17.36 39.09 2.95
CA VAL A 82 17.31 39.57 1.57
C VAL A 82 16.99 41.05 1.59
N LYS A 83 18.01 41.89 1.43
CA LYS A 83 17.86 43.28 1.00
C LYS A 83 17.71 43.30 -0.51
N GLY A 84 16.54 43.69 -1.00
CA GLY A 84 16.27 43.97 -2.40
C GLY A 84 15.31 45.11 -2.50
N GLU A 85 15.83 46.31 -2.87
CA GLU A 85 15.04 47.48 -3.26
C GLU A 85 14.21 47.16 -4.50
N LEU A 86 12.95 47.53 -4.49
CA LEU A 86 12.02 47.43 -5.61
C LEU A 86 12.23 48.66 -6.53
N ASP A 87 12.91 48.47 -7.63
CA ASP A 87 12.84 49.39 -8.77
C ASP A 87 11.77 48.89 -9.74
N THR A 88 10.70 49.70 -9.83
CA THR A 88 9.66 49.58 -10.83
C THR A 88 10.10 50.34 -12.09
N GLU A 89 10.56 49.66 -13.10
CA GLU A 89 10.41 50.08 -14.52
C GLU A 89 10.89 49.00 -15.51
N ASN A 90 10.07 48.80 -16.55
CA ASN A 90 10.36 48.13 -17.82
C ASN A 90 10.25 46.60 -17.94
N ILE A 91 9.02 46.14 -18.15
CA ILE A 91 8.79 44.89 -18.88
C ILE A 91 8.84 45.22 -20.39
N LYS A 92 9.97 44.95 -21.05
CA LYS A 92 10.02 44.70 -22.49
C LYS A 92 10.61 43.31 -22.75
N SER A 93 9.79 42.50 -23.42
CA SER A 93 10.11 41.17 -23.93
C SER A 93 11.47 41.06 -24.60
N LYS A 94 12.33 40.12 -24.13
CA LYS A 94 13.36 39.47 -24.96
C LYS A 94 13.41 38.01 -24.56
N SER A 95 13.04 37.18 -25.52
CA SER A 95 13.40 35.77 -25.55
C SER A 95 14.90 35.62 -25.53
N ASN A 96 15.47 34.86 -24.59
CA ASN A 96 16.75 34.19 -24.82
C ASN A 96 16.87 33.01 -23.84
N ASP A 97 17.16 31.87 -24.44
CA ASP A 97 17.55 30.62 -23.81
C ASP A 97 18.76 30.85 -22.90
N ASP A 98 18.57 30.66 -21.62
CA ASP A 98 19.57 30.23 -20.63
C ASP A 98 18.85 30.02 -19.29
N ALA A 99 18.02 28.95 -19.23
CA ALA A 99 17.46 28.49 -17.97
C ALA A 99 18.58 27.84 -17.15
N LYS A 100 19.28 28.62 -16.35
CA LYS A 100 20.00 28.09 -15.19
C LYS A 100 18.97 27.27 -14.37
N LYS A 101 19.09 25.94 -14.43
CA LYS A 101 18.37 25.02 -13.57
C LYS A 101 18.66 25.41 -12.12
N THR A 102 17.73 26.14 -11.51
CA THR A 102 17.67 26.25 -10.07
C THR A 102 17.50 24.82 -9.55
N GLN A 103 18.54 24.27 -8.92
CA GLN A 103 18.41 23.00 -8.22
C GLN A 103 17.41 23.25 -7.09
N VAL A 104 16.17 22.83 -7.31
CA VAL A 104 15.23 22.63 -6.22
C VAL A 104 15.90 21.57 -5.35
N ASN A 105 16.25 21.91 -4.12
CA ASN A 105 16.64 20.92 -3.12
C ASN A 105 15.41 20.03 -2.89
N LEU A 106 15.36 18.95 -3.66
CA LEU A 106 14.40 17.88 -3.40
C LEU A 106 14.70 17.34 -2.01
N ALA A 107 13.66 17.24 -1.17
CA ALA A 107 13.72 16.55 0.11
C ALA A 107 14.52 15.24 -0.04
N PRO A 108 15.31 14.84 0.96
CA PRO A 108 16.12 13.63 0.87
C PRO A 108 15.20 12.47 0.49
N LYS A 109 15.51 11.82 -0.63
CA LYS A 109 14.78 10.61 -1.04
C LYS A 109 14.91 9.60 0.09
N ALA A 110 13.79 9.13 0.63
CA ALA A 110 13.79 7.98 1.53
C ALA A 110 14.65 6.87 0.89
N PRO A 111 15.54 6.20 1.64
CA PRO A 111 16.39 5.17 1.09
C PRO A 111 15.51 4.07 0.50
N GLN A 112 15.47 3.99 -0.82
CA GLN A 112 14.78 2.92 -1.53
C GLN A 112 15.74 1.73 -1.59
N VAL A 113 15.49 0.73 -0.76
CA VAL A 113 16.03 -0.61 -1.02
C VAL A 113 15.16 -1.21 -2.12
N VAL A 114 15.52 -0.94 -3.37
CA VAL A 114 14.85 -1.54 -4.53
C VAL A 114 15.59 -2.82 -4.85
N LEU A 115 15.08 -3.95 -4.35
CA LEU A 115 15.39 -5.24 -4.94
C LEU A 115 14.76 -5.25 -6.33
N THR A 116 15.57 -5.25 -7.37
CA THR A 116 15.10 -5.20 -8.76
C THR A 116 14.97 -6.57 -9.40
N GLN A 117 15.56 -7.60 -8.81
CA GLN A 117 15.55 -8.97 -9.33
C GLN A 117 15.35 -9.99 -8.20
N GLU A 118 14.61 -11.05 -8.52
CA GLU A 118 14.48 -12.22 -7.65
C GLU A 118 15.83 -12.96 -7.58
N MET A 119 16.16 -13.44 -6.39
CA MET A 119 17.36 -14.24 -6.17
C MET A 119 17.19 -15.60 -6.85
N ASN A 120 18.13 -15.99 -7.73
CA ASN A 120 18.22 -17.37 -8.19
C ASN A 120 18.80 -18.23 -7.08
N TRP A 121 18.10 -19.30 -6.70
CA TRP A 121 18.53 -20.22 -5.67
C TRP A 121 18.75 -21.62 -6.28
N ASP A 122 19.96 -22.14 -6.14
CA ASP A 122 20.39 -23.49 -6.54
C ASP A 122 20.88 -24.34 -5.35
N GLY A 123 20.70 -23.80 -4.12
CA GLY A 123 21.09 -24.48 -2.87
C GLY A 123 20.03 -25.43 -2.32
N SER A 124 20.19 -25.83 -1.07
CA SER A 124 19.26 -26.73 -0.37
C SER A 124 17.90 -26.02 -0.15
N VAL A 125 16.83 -26.82 -0.19
CA VAL A 125 15.47 -26.39 0.13
C VAL A 125 14.92 -27.29 1.24
N LYS A 126 14.06 -26.71 2.10
CA LYS A 126 13.29 -27.46 3.09
C LYS A 126 11.80 -27.30 2.82
N ASN A 127 11.04 -28.34 3.15
CA ASN A 127 9.58 -28.25 3.10
C ASN A 127 9.05 -27.56 4.36
N MET A 128 8.27 -26.49 4.19
CA MET A 128 7.70 -25.69 5.26
C MET A 128 6.27 -25.35 4.96
N THR A 129 5.45 -25.23 6.01
CA THR A 129 4.13 -24.62 5.90
C THR A 129 4.23 -23.11 5.70
N VAL A 130 3.21 -22.52 5.08
CA VAL A 130 3.11 -21.04 4.94
C VAL A 130 3.22 -20.37 6.31
N ARG A 131 2.56 -20.91 7.35
CA ARG A 131 2.62 -20.40 8.72
C ARG A 131 4.04 -20.39 9.28
N GLU A 132 4.79 -21.49 9.12
CA GLU A 132 6.20 -21.56 9.56
C GLU A 132 7.09 -20.58 8.80
N ALA A 133 6.86 -20.43 7.50
CA ALA A 133 7.60 -19.50 6.65
C ALA A 133 7.41 -18.05 7.06
N LEU A 134 6.17 -17.65 7.42
CA LEU A 134 5.84 -16.30 7.94
C LEU A 134 6.49 -16.07 9.31
N ARG A 135 6.40 -17.06 10.22
CA ARG A 135 7.07 -17.00 11.52
C ARG A 135 8.58 -16.82 11.39
N ASP A 136 9.21 -17.66 10.56
CA ASP A 136 10.66 -17.61 10.35
C ASP A 136 11.08 -16.28 9.71
N ALA A 137 10.29 -15.72 8.78
CA ALA A 137 10.55 -14.40 8.21
C ALA A 137 10.58 -13.30 9.27
N MET A 138 9.61 -13.28 10.18
CA MET A 138 9.56 -12.32 11.29
C MET A 138 10.73 -12.52 12.26
N ALA A 139 11.01 -13.77 12.65
CA ALA A 139 12.11 -14.08 13.56
C ALA A 139 13.48 -13.66 12.99
N GLU A 140 13.75 -13.94 11.72
CA GLU A 140 14.99 -13.55 11.04
C GLU A 140 15.17 -12.04 11.00
N GLU A 141 14.12 -11.28 10.67
CA GLU A 141 14.18 -9.81 10.65
C GLU A 141 14.28 -9.21 12.07
N MET A 142 13.63 -9.80 13.06
CA MET A 142 13.76 -9.40 14.46
C MET A 142 15.15 -9.67 15.05
N ARG A 143 15.85 -10.72 14.60
CA ARG A 143 17.25 -10.97 14.98
C ARG A 143 18.21 -9.97 14.34
N SER A 144 17.91 -9.53 13.12
CA SER A 144 18.80 -8.65 12.35
C SER A 144 18.63 -7.16 12.66
N ASP A 145 17.46 -6.73 13.14
CA ASP A 145 17.15 -5.32 13.41
C ASP A 145 16.33 -5.17 14.71
N ASP A 146 16.94 -4.57 15.73
CA ASP A 146 16.31 -4.36 17.03
C ASP A 146 15.10 -3.42 17.02
N ARG A 147 14.87 -2.69 15.91
CA ARG A 147 13.71 -1.83 15.72
C ARG A 147 12.45 -2.60 15.31
N VAL A 148 12.61 -3.84 14.81
CA VAL A 148 11.50 -4.68 14.39
C VAL A 148 10.83 -5.28 15.62
N PHE A 149 9.52 -5.12 15.75
CA PHE A 149 8.70 -5.73 16.79
C PHE A 149 7.31 -6.06 16.23
N ILE A 150 6.63 -7.02 16.86
CA ILE A 150 5.27 -7.40 16.49
C ILE A 150 4.28 -7.00 17.60
N MET A 151 3.11 -6.53 17.18
CA MET A 151 2.00 -6.27 18.09
C MET A 151 0.66 -6.62 17.44
N GLY A 152 -0.28 -7.00 18.28
CA GLY A 152 -1.64 -7.39 17.87
C GLY A 152 -2.34 -8.15 18.98
N GLU A 153 -3.53 -8.64 18.68
CA GLU A 153 -4.33 -9.41 19.63
C GLU A 153 -3.83 -10.85 19.72
N GLU A 154 -3.53 -11.32 20.95
CA GLU A 154 -3.11 -12.70 21.23
C GLU A 154 -1.82 -13.14 20.50
N VAL A 155 -0.97 -12.20 20.06
CA VAL A 155 0.26 -12.51 19.32
C VAL A 155 1.41 -13.01 20.22
N ALA A 156 1.39 -12.69 21.51
CA ALA A 156 2.42 -13.04 22.49
C ALA A 156 2.10 -14.32 23.23
N GLU A 157 1.32 -14.24 24.33
CA GLU A 157 1.06 -15.37 25.23
C GLU A 157 0.33 -16.53 24.54
N TYR A 158 -0.67 -16.23 23.73
CA TYR A 158 -1.42 -17.22 22.97
C TYR A 158 -0.69 -17.67 21.70
N GLN A 159 0.39 -16.99 21.29
CA GLN A 159 1.21 -17.31 20.12
C GLN A 159 0.45 -17.18 18.78
N GLY A 160 -0.48 -16.24 18.73
CA GLY A 160 -1.37 -15.99 17.59
C GLY A 160 -2.55 -16.95 17.50
N ALA A 161 -3.68 -16.47 17.01
CA ALA A 161 -4.88 -17.27 16.78
C ALA A 161 -4.62 -18.46 15.85
N TYR A 162 -3.75 -18.28 14.87
CA TYR A 162 -3.35 -19.28 13.88
C TYR A 162 -1.93 -19.81 14.10
N LYS A 163 -1.29 -19.49 15.23
CA LYS A 163 0.06 -19.90 15.60
C LYS A 163 1.16 -19.40 14.65
N VAL A 164 0.95 -18.27 14.00
CA VAL A 164 1.95 -17.65 13.12
C VAL A 164 3.08 -17.01 13.92
N THR A 165 2.84 -16.65 15.18
CA THR A 165 3.83 -16.03 16.10
C THR A 165 4.40 -17.01 17.12
N GLN A 166 4.21 -18.32 16.90
CA GLN A 166 4.64 -19.36 17.84
C GLN A 166 6.15 -19.27 18.16
N GLY A 167 6.45 -19.17 19.47
CA GLY A 167 7.84 -19.11 20.00
C GLY A 167 8.50 -17.74 19.94
N LEU A 168 7.87 -16.72 19.29
CA LEU A 168 8.49 -15.40 19.20
C LEU A 168 8.61 -14.71 20.57
N LEU A 169 7.62 -14.85 21.45
CA LEU A 169 7.67 -14.27 22.79
C LEU A 169 8.84 -14.85 23.61
N ASP A 170 9.05 -16.16 23.53
CA ASP A 170 10.13 -16.86 24.24
C ASP A 170 11.51 -16.38 23.76
N GLU A 171 11.66 -16.09 22.47
CA GLU A 171 12.92 -15.67 21.87
C GLU A 171 13.20 -14.16 22.08
N PHE A 172 12.20 -13.30 21.88
CA PHE A 172 12.40 -11.84 21.80
C PHE A 172 11.88 -11.06 23.02
N GLY A 173 11.07 -11.68 23.88
CA GLY A 173 10.53 -11.09 25.09
C GLY A 173 9.40 -10.09 24.87
N GLU A 174 8.77 -9.68 25.96
CA GLU A 174 7.55 -8.84 26.03
C GLU A 174 7.70 -7.45 25.39
N LYS A 175 8.92 -6.93 25.26
CA LYS A 175 9.15 -5.62 24.62
C LYS A 175 9.11 -5.67 23.09
N ARG A 176 9.23 -6.84 22.51
CA ARG A 176 9.32 -7.05 21.08
C ARG A 176 8.13 -7.85 20.52
N VAL A 177 7.40 -8.58 21.38
CA VAL A 177 6.20 -9.32 21.04
C VAL A 177 5.11 -8.90 22.02
N ILE A 178 4.14 -8.11 21.55
CA ILE A 178 3.28 -7.31 22.41
C ILE A 178 1.81 -7.69 22.17
N ASP A 179 1.16 -8.26 23.19
CA ASP A 179 -0.28 -8.41 23.20
C ASP A 179 -0.98 -7.06 23.40
N THR A 180 -2.01 -6.79 22.64
CA THR A 180 -2.81 -5.57 22.74
C THR A 180 -4.24 -5.90 23.19
N PRO A 181 -4.93 -4.95 23.84
CA PRO A 181 -6.38 -5.03 23.96
C PRO A 181 -7.04 -5.07 22.58
N ILE A 182 -8.29 -5.58 22.51
CA ILE A 182 -9.10 -5.58 21.28
C ILE A 182 -9.49 -4.12 20.96
N THR A 183 -8.62 -3.42 20.24
CA THR A 183 -8.79 -2.02 19.85
C THR A 183 -8.00 -1.74 18.57
N GLU A 184 -8.44 -2.25 17.44
CA GLU A 184 -7.68 -2.20 16.18
C GLU A 184 -7.31 -0.77 15.78
N HIS A 185 -8.20 0.20 16.00
CA HIS A 185 -7.90 1.62 15.79
C HIS A 185 -6.76 2.10 16.74
N GLY A 186 -6.83 1.71 18.00
CA GLY A 186 -5.89 2.15 19.04
C GLY A 186 -4.49 1.59 18.84
N PHE A 187 -4.34 0.26 18.73
CA PHE A 187 -3.02 -0.34 18.58
C PHE A 187 -2.40 -0.06 17.21
N THR A 188 -3.20 0.06 16.15
CA THR A 188 -2.71 0.47 14.83
C THR A 188 -2.17 1.90 14.87
N GLY A 189 -2.88 2.84 15.50
CA GLY A 189 -2.40 4.21 15.69
C GLY A 189 -1.11 4.29 16.50
N LEU A 190 -0.99 3.48 17.56
CA LEU A 190 0.24 3.37 18.34
C LEU A 190 1.41 2.85 17.49
N ALA A 191 1.18 1.81 16.69
CA ALA A 191 2.19 1.27 15.78
C ALA A 191 2.62 2.29 14.71
N VAL A 192 1.68 3.04 14.13
CA VAL A 192 1.98 4.12 13.18
C VAL A 192 2.85 5.20 13.83
N GLY A 193 2.50 5.63 15.05
CA GLY A 193 3.34 6.56 15.83
C GLY A 193 4.74 6.02 16.12
N ALA A 194 4.87 4.74 16.45
CA ALA A 194 6.15 4.07 16.63
C ALA A 194 7.00 4.05 15.34
N ALA A 195 6.34 3.82 14.18
CA ALA A 195 7.00 3.87 12.89
C ALA A 195 7.51 5.29 12.55
N PHE A 196 6.77 6.33 12.90
CA PHE A 196 7.25 7.71 12.79
C PHE A 196 8.48 7.97 13.67
N GLY A 197 8.59 7.28 14.83
CA GLY A 197 9.75 7.26 15.70
C GLY A 197 10.91 6.37 15.23
N ASN A 198 10.94 5.94 13.98
CA ASN A 198 11.97 5.08 13.38
C ASN A 198 12.00 3.63 13.90
N LEU A 199 10.93 3.14 14.53
CA LEU A 199 10.74 1.71 14.76
C LEU A 199 10.14 1.05 13.52
N ARG A 200 10.13 -0.31 13.49
CA ARG A 200 9.61 -1.11 12.38
C ARG A 200 8.55 -2.09 12.89
N PRO A 201 7.34 -1.60 13.17
CA PRO A 201 6.27 -2.45 13.67
C PRO A 201 5.71 -3.38 12.60
N ILE A 202 5.43 -4.61 13.04
CA ILE A 202 4.59 -5.57 12.34
C ILE A 202 3.27 -5.60 13.12
N VAL A 203 2.19 -5.13 12.50
CA VAL A 203 0.84 -5.15 13.09
C VAL A 203 0.11 -6.36 12.57
N GLU A 204 -0.30 -7.26 13.47
CA GLU A 204 -1.18 -8.37 13.13
C GLU A 204 -2.63 -8.00 13.37
N PHE A 205 -3.44 -8.08 12.33
CA PHE A 205 -4.89 -8.20 12.47
C PHE A 205 -5.25 -9.68 12.54
N MET A 206 -6.02 -10.09 13.51
CA MET A 206 -6.50 -11.48 13.64
C MET A 206 -7.17 -11.95 12.34
N THR A 207 -7.87 -11.03 11.68
CA THR A 207 -8.28 -11.12 10.27
C THR A 207 -8.38 -9.72 9.68
N PHE A 208 -8.07 -9.56 8.39
CA PHE A 208 -8.22 -8.26 7.70
C PHE A 208 -9.66 -7.72 7.73
N ASN A 209 -10.66 -8.55 8.01
CA ASN A 209 -12.03 -8.08 8.25
C ASN A 209 -12.11 -7.05 9.39
N PHE A 210 -11.24 -7.16 10.40
CA PHE A 210 -11.20 -6.22 11.53
C PHE A 210 -10.35 -4.98 11.24
N SER A 211 -9.51 -5.00 10.20
CA SER A 211 -8.73 -3.83 9.80
C SER A 211 -9.59 -2.62 9.41
N MET A 212 -10.89 -2.84 9.10
CA MET A 212 -11.84 -1.75 8.85
C MET A 212 -11.98 -0.80 10.05
N GLN A 213 -11.80 -1.28 11.28
CA GLN A 213 -11.83 -0.43 12.47
C GLN A 213 -10.59 0.49 12.55
N ALA A 214 -9.50 0.10 11.91
CA ALA A 214 -8.24 0.84 11.87
C ALA A 214 -7.99 1.56 10.53
N ILE A 215 -8.96 1.59 9.62
CA ILE A 215 -8.77 2.05 8.24
C ILE A 215 -8.26 3.50 8.17
N ASP A 216 -8.68 4.38 9.09
CA ASP A 216 -8.21 5.75 9.18
C ASP A 216 -6.70 5.80 9.48
N GLN A 217 -6.22 5.01 10.43
CA GLN A 217 -4.79 4.94 10.77
C GLN A 217 -3.95 4.40 9.62
N ILE A 218 -4.47 3.45 8.85
CA ILE A 218 -3.78 2.88 7.69
C ILE A 218 -3.74 3.89 6.53
N ILE A 219 -4.90 4.47 6.18
CA ILE A 219 -5.05 5.28 4.96
C ILE A 219 -4.66 6.75 5.18
N ASN A 220 -5.09 7.39 6.27
CA ASN A 220 -4.79 8.79 6.51
C ASN A 220 -3.46 8.99 7.23
N SER A 221 -3.16 8.18 8.25
CA SER A 221 -1.92 8.33 9.01
C SER A 221 -0.73 7.66 8.31
N ALA A 222 -0.73 6.34 8.11
CA ALA A 222 0.43 5.64 7.55
C ALA A 222 0.69 6.01 6.08
N ALA A 223 -0.33 5.93 5.23
CA ALA A 223 -0.15 6.10 3.78
C ALA A 223 0.11 7.55 3.34
N LYS A 224 -0.35 8.56 4.09
CA LYS A 224 -0.32 9.96 3.64
C LYS A 224 0.77 10.81 4.30
N THR A 225 1.29 10.42 5.46
CA THR A 225 2.19 11.28 6.24
C THR A 225 3.50 11.57 5.52
N LEU A 226 4.08 10.62 4.79
CA LEU A 226 5.28 10.89 3.99
C LEU A 226 5.06 12.03 2.99
N TYR A 227 3.92 12.02 2.29
CA TYR A 227 3.54 13.09 1.35
C TYR A 227 3.27 14.40 2.09
N MET A 228 2.46 14.37 3.16
CA MET A 228 2.08 15.56 3.92
C MET A 228 3.25 16.24 4.61
N SER A 229 4.27 15.48 5.02
CA SER A 229 5.50 16.00 5.61
C SER A 229 6.56 16.44 4.60
N GLY A 230 6.23 16.48 3.30
CA GLY A 230 7.22 16.79 2.26
C GLY A 230 8.36 15.79 2.16
N GLY A 231 8.11 14.52 2.48
CA GLY A 231 9.10 13.44 2.43
C GLY A 231 9.97 13.29 3.70
N GLN A 232 9.69 14.05 4.77
CA GLN A 232 10.51 14.04 5.98
C GLN A 232 10.17 12.91 6.95
N MET A 233 8.90 12.49 7.01
CA MET A 233 8.40 11.49 7.96
C MET A 233 7.95 10.23 7.23
N GLY A 234 8.78 9.18 7.22
CA GLY A 234 8.45 7.87 6.69
C GLY A 234 7.62 7.04 7.67
N CYS A 235 7.02 5.96 7.15
CA CYS A 235 6.24 5.03 7.96
C CYS A 235 6.58 3.58 7.58
N PRO A 236 7.73 3.04 8.04
CA PRO A 236 8.15 1.66 7.75
C PRO A 236 7.36 0.67 8.61
N ILE A 237 6.18 0.29 8.17
CA ILE A 237 5.23 -0.56 8.91
C ILE A 237 4.65 -1.65 8.01
N VAL A 238 4.44 -2.83 8.56
CA VAL A 238 3.72 -3.92 7.90
C VAL A 238 2.40 -4.17 8.63
N PHE A 239 1.32 -4.20 7.87
CA PHE A 239 0.01 -4.65 8.33
C PHE A 239 -0.25 -6.03 7.73
N ARG A 240 -0.33 -7.08 8.55
CA ARG A 240 -0.49 -8.45 8.11
C ARG A 240 -1.66 -9.17 8.78
N GLY A 241 -2.13 -10.20 8.14
CA GLY A 241 -3.17 -11.09 8.65
C GLY A 241 -3.92 -11.80 7.52
N PRO A 242 -4.79 -12.77 7.85
CA PRO A 242 -5.57 -13.50 6.85
C PRO A 242 -6.63 -12.61 6.20
N ASN A 243 -6.75 -12.76 4.88
CA ASN A 243 -7.65 -12.03 4.00
C ASN A 243 -8.38 -13.02 3.09
N GLY A 244 -9.58 -12.71 2.69
CA GLY A 244 -10.42 -13.57 1.88
C GLY A 244 -11.25 -14.54 2.72
N ALA A 245 -11.80 -15.57 2.07
CA ALA A 245 -12.65 -16.53 2.74
C ALA A 245 -11.83 -17.50 3.61
N ALA A 246 -12.31 -17.67 4.84
CA ALA A 246 -11.94 -18.77 5.70
C ALA A 246 -12.99 -19.89 5.57
N SER A 247 -12.93 -20.92 6.40
CA SER A 247 -13.88 -22.02 6.33
C SER A 247 -15.11 -21.76 7.22
N ARG A 248 -16.25 -21.47 6.64
CA ARG A 248 -17.57 -21.36 7.29
C ARG A 248 -17.65 -20.31 8.38
N VAL A 249 -17.12 -19.13 8.14
CA VAL A 249 -17.16 -17.99 9.07
C VAL A 249 -18.10 -16.88 8.62
N ALA A 250 -18.79 -17.07 7.49
CA ALA A 250 -19.83 -16.20 6.94
C ALA A 250 -19.35 -14.79 6.52
N ALA A 251 -20.31 -13.88 6.31
CA ALA A 251 -20.16 -12.64 5.58
C ALA A 251 -19.11 -11.67 6.13
N GLN A 252 -19.07 -11.51 7.45
CA GLN A 252 -18.20 -10.51 8.10
C GLN A 252 -16.75 -10.96 8.28
N HIS A 253 -16.45 -12.25 8.04
CA HIS A 253 -15.14 -12.85 8.24
C HIS A 253 -14.55 -13.47 6.96
N SER A 254 -15.12 -13.17 5.80
CA SER A 254 -14.75 -13.79 4.53
C SER A 254 -14.57 -12.78 3.39
N GLN A 255 -14.21 -11.55 3.71
CA GLN A 255 -14.08 -10.48 2.72
C GLN A 255 -12.64 -10.37 2.20
N CYS A 256 -12.50 -9.99 0.93
CA CYS A 256 -11.21 -9.70 0.32
C CYS A 256 -10.99 -8.19 0.23
N PHE A 257 -9.95 -7.69 0.92
CA PHE A 257 -9.62 -6.25 0.97
C PHE A 257 -8.55 -5.84 -0.06
N ALA A 258 -8.18 -6.73 -0.98
CA ALA A 258 -7.14 -6.47 -1.96
C ALA A 258 -7.36 -5.17 -2.74
N SER A 259 -8.54 -4.98 -3.33
CA SER A 259 -8.87 -3.77 -4.09
C SER A 259 -9.03 -2.52 -3.22
N TRP A 260 -9.49 -2.66 -1.97
CA TRP A 260 -9.64 -1.52 -1.06
C TRP A 260 -8.29 -0.85 -0.79
N TYR A 261 -7.30 -1.62 -0.40
CA TYR A 261 -5.97 -1.11 -0.08
C TYR A 261 -5.13 -0.81 -1.33
N ALA A 262 -5.27 -1.60 -2.40
CA ALA A 262 -4.58 -1.32 -3.65
C ALA A 262 -5.04 0.00 -4.30
N HIS A 263 -6.26 0.50 -3.99
CA HIS A 263 -6.73 1.80 -4.45
C HIS A 263 -6.00 2.98 -3.78
N CYS A 264 -5.40 2.79 -2.58
CA CYS A 264 -4.87 3.88 -1.77
C CYS A 264 -3.44 4.26 -2.15
N PRO A 265 -3.17 5.50 -2.67
CA PRO A 265 -1.82 6.00 -2.86
C PRO A 265 -1.04 6.04 -1.54
N GLY A 266 0.22 5.61 -1.57
CA GLY A 266 1.11 5.54 -0.41
C GLY A 266 1.20 4.16 0.24
N LEU A 267 0.31 3.22 -0.11
CA LEU A 267 0.40 1.82 0.32
C LEU A 267 1.05 0.95 -0.77
N LYS A 268 1.81 -0.06 -0.34
CA LYS A 268 2.13 -1.25 -1.12
C LYS A 268 1.22 -2.39 -0.68
N VAL A 269 0.81 -3.26 -1.60
CA VAL A 269 -0.10 -4.37 -1.30
C VAL A 269 0.46 -5.64 -1.91
N VAL A 270 0.70 -6.64 -1.07
CA VAL A 270 1.23 -7.96 -1.47
C VAL A 270 0.31 -9.08 -0.99
N SER A 271 0.25 -10.16 -1.74
CA SER A 271 -0.62 -11.30 -1.43
C SER A 271 0.03 -12.60 -1.94
N PRO A 272 0.92 -13.22 -1.15
CA PRO A 272 1.67 -14.39 -1.54
C PRO A 272 0.79 -15.64 -1.66
N TRP A 273 1.26 -16.62 -2.46
CA TRP A 273 0.70 -17.96 -2.54
C TRP A 273 1.61 -19.01 -1.90
N SER A 274 2.88 -19.13 -2.30
CA SER A 274 3.79 -20.17 -1.77
C SER A 274 4.43 -19.77 -0.44
N ALA A 275 4.92 -20.75 0.33
CA ALA A 275 5.68 -20.51 1.55
C ALA A 275 6.99 -19.75 1.26
N ALA A 276 7.66 -20.03 0.13
CA ALA A 276 8.87 -19.32 -0.27
C ALA A 276 8.58 -17.84 -0.55
N ASP A 277 7.45 -17.54 -1.24
CA ASP A 277 7.02 -16.17 -1.50
C ASP A 277 6.55 -15.48 -0.22
N ALA A 278 5.81 -16.18 0.65
CA ALA A 278 5.39 -15.66 1.94
C ALA A 278 6.59 -15.21 2.79
N LYS A 279 7.64 -16.07 2.88
CA LYS A 279 8.88 -15.75 3.59
C LYS A 279 9.59 -14.56 2.96
N GLY A 280 9.89 -14.63 1.68
CA GLY A 280 10.71 -13.64 0.99
C GLY A 280 10.03 -12.28 0.86
N LEU A 281 8.72 -12.24 0.58
CA LEU A 281 7.94 -10.99 0.50
C LEU A 281 7.75 -10.35 1.86
N LEU A 282 7.53 -11.12 2.94
CA LEU A 282 7.37 -10.55 4.28
C LEU A 282 8.66 -9.90 4.76
N LYS A 283 9.80 -10.54 4.54
CA LYS A 283 11.11 -9.92 4.82
C LYS A 283 11.32 -8.64 4.02
N SER A 284 10.99 -8.66 2.72
CA SER A 284 11.04 -7.45 1.89
C SER A 284 10.10 -6.36 2.37
N ALA A 285 8.90 -6.72 2.87
CA ALA A 285 7.93 -5.79 3.43
C ALA A 285 8.44 -5.15 4.74
N ILE A 286 9.05 -5.93 5.63
CA ILE A 286 9.62 -5.43 6.90
C ILE A 286 10.78 -4.46 6.62
N ARG A 287 11.57 -4.72 5.56
CA ARG A 287 12.69 -3.86 5.16
C ARG A 287 12.26 -2.61 4.38
N ASP A 288 11.03 -2.58 3.86
CA ASP A 288 10.53 -1.45 3.07
C ASP A 288 10.38 -0.20 3.95
N PRO A 289 10.77 1.00 3.47
CA PRO A 289 10.60 2.25 4.21
C PRO A 289 9.15 2.78 4.18
N ASN A 290 8.25 2.15 3.43
CA ASN A 290 6.86 2.58 3.26
C ASN A 290 5.89 1.56 3.88
N PRO A 291 4.63 1.96 4.13
CA PRO A 291 3.61 1.04 4.63
C PRO A 291 3.31 -0.08 3.63
N VAL A 292 3.32 -1.31 4.11
CA VAL A 292 2.98 -2.49 3.31
C VAL A 292 1.79 -3.22 3.92
N ILE A 293 0.77 -3.45 3.10
CA ILE A 293 -0.36 -4.32 3.38
C ILE A 293 0.02 -5.73 2.91
N PHE A 294 0.06 -6.68 3.82
CA PHE A 294 0.47 -8.05 3.57
C PHE A 294 -0.71 -9.00 3.78
N LEU A 295 -1.37 -9.35 2.68
CA LEU A 295 -2.63 -10.12 2.67
C LEU A 295 -2.32 -11.62 2.62
N GLU A 296 -2.50 -12.29 3.73
CA GLU A 296 -2.35 -13.74 3.87
C GLU A 296 -3.67 -14.45 3.57
N ASN A 297 -3.69 -15.78 3.64
CA ASN A 297 -4.92 -16.56 3.52
C ASN A 297 -4.93 -17.68 4.57
N GLU A 298 -5.98 -17.73 5.37
CA GLU A 298 -6.09 -18.68 6.49
C GLU A 298 -6.04 -20.14 6.05
N VAL A 299 -6.72 -20.48 4.95
CA VAL A 299 -6.79 -21.84 4.42
C VAL A 299 -5.42 -22.34 3.95
N MET A 300 -4.53 -21.42 3.60
CA MET A 300 -3.18 -21.74 3.13
C MET A 300 -2.16 -21.96 4.25
N TYR A 301 -2.42 -21.54 5.49
CA TYR A 301 -1.44 -21.60 6.58
C TYR A 301 -0.86 -23.01 6.83
N GLY A 302 -1.64 -24.05 6.59
CA GLY A 302 -1.22 -25.45 6.72
C GLY A 302 -0.64 -26.07 5.44
N GLN A 303 -0.63 -25.36 4.32
CA GLN A 303 -0.07 -25.87 3.07
C GLN A 303 1.46 -25.78 3.09
N SER A 304 2.11 -26.82 2.57
CA SER A 304 3.57 -26.94 2.59
C SER A 304 4.16 -26.76 1.20
N PHE A 305 5.30 -26.06 1.14
CA PHE A 305 6.05 -25.78 -0.08
C PHE A 305 7.55 -25.89 0.18
N GLU A 306 8.33 -26.09 -0.86
CA GLU A 306 9.79 -25.98 -0.80
C GLU A 306 10.19 -24.51 -0.59
N VAL A 307 11.06 -24.27 0.37
CA VAL A 307 11.58 -22.93 0.74
C VAL A 307 13.11 -23.00 0.76
N PRO A 308 13.82 -22.04 0.16
CA PRO A 308 15.28 -21.94 0.25
C PRO A 308 15.78 -21.93 1.70
N GLU A 309 16.79 -22.75 1.99
CA GLU A 309 17.44 -22.81 3.32
C GLU A 309 18.48 -21.71 3.46
N THR A 310 18.03 -20.47 3.52
CA THR A 310 18.89 -19.30 3.77
C THR A 310 18.12 -18.19 4.44
N ASP A 311 18.81 -17.47 5.32
CA ASP A 311 18.29 -16.25 5.95
C ASP A 311 18.36 -15.02 5.01
N GLU A 312 18.99 -15.17 3.84
CA GLU A 312 19.09 -14.09 2.85
C GLU A 312 17.97 -14.13 1.80
N TRP A 313 17.07 -15.12 1.87
CA TRP A 313 15.99 -15.26 0.88
C TRP A 313 15.04 -14.05 0.92
N LEU A 314 14.99 -13.33 -0.21
CA LEU A 314 14.14 -12.16 -0.41
C LEU A 314 13.40 -12.27 -1.75
N VAL A 315 12.17 -11.82 -1.78
CA VAL A 315 11.37 -11.69 -3.00
C VAL A 315 11.04 -10.22 -3.22
N PRO A 316 11.34 -9.64 -4.40
CA PRO A 316 11.12 -8.22 -4.65
C PRO A 316 9.63 -7.88 -4.72
N ILE A 317 9.22 -6.82 -4.02
CA ILE A 317 7.88 -6.24 -4.14
C ILE A 317 7.75 -5.58 -5.51
N GLY A 318 6.63 -5.81 -6.21
CA GLY A 318 6.36 -5.29 -7.54
C GLY A 318 6.78 -6.24 -8.67
N LYS A 319 7.08 -7.52 -8.34
CA LYS A 319 7.42 -8.54 -9.32
C LYS A 319 6.49 -9.74 -9.22
N GLY A 320 5.82 -10.05 -10.33
CA GLY A 320 5.08 -11.28 -10.52
C GLY A 320 6.00 -12.46 -10.85
N LYS A 321 5.44 -13.68 -10.88
CA LYS A 321 6.16 -14.91 -11.20
C LYS A 321 5.35 -15.77 -12.18
N ILE A 322 5.98 -16.22 -13.26
CA ILE A 322 5.44 -17.29 -14.07
C ILE A 322 5.65 -18.60 -13.30
N VAL A 323 4.56 -19.16 -12.78
CA VAL A 323 4.60 -20.43 -12.01
C VAL A 323 4.37 -21.64 -12.90
N LYS A 324 3.79 -21.44 -14.09
CA LYS A 324 3.69 -22.45 -15.15
C LYS A 324 3.78 -21.75 -16.49
N SER A 325 4.70 -22.19 -17.35
CA SER A 325 4.82 -21.67 -18.72
C SER A 325 3.73 -22.25 -19.62
N GLY A 326 3.26 -21.47 -20.59
CA GLY A 326 2.27 -21.87 -21.58
C GLY A 326 2.31 -20.98 -22.81
N SER A 327 1.52 -21.33 -23.85
CA SER A 327 1.54 -20.66 -25.16
C SER A 327 0.16 -20.19 -25.65
N ASP A 328 -0.94 -20.69 -25.09
CA ASP A 328 -2.27 -20.53 -25.69
C ASP A 328 -3.16 -19.55 -24.96
N ILE A 329 -2.94 -19.37 -23.65
CA ILE A 329 -3.71 -18.48 -22.79
C ILE A 329 -2.87 -18.05 -21.57
N THR A 330 -2.99 -16.81 -21.15
CA THR A 330 -2.49 -16.30 -19.88
C THR A 330 -3.58 -16.38 -18.81
N ILE A 331 -3.23 -16.94 -17.65
CA ILE A 331 -4.08 -16.94 -16.45
C ILE A 331 -3.31 -16.20 -15.34
N THR A 332 -3.88 -15.10 -14.86
CA THR A 332 -3.30 -14.36 -13.71
C THR A 332 -4.09 -14.66 -12.45
N ALA A 333 -3.38 -14.85 -11.35
CA ALA A 333 -3.99 -15.10 -10.04
C ALA A 333 -3.10 -14.58 -8.90
N PHE A 334 -3.64 -14.52 -7.69
CA PHE A 334 -2.89 -14.23 -6.46
C PHE A 334 -3.49 -15.01 -5.29
N SER A 335 -2.71 -15.16 -4.22
CA SER A 335 -3.14 -15.91 -3.02
C SER A 335 -3.62 -17.32 -3.40
N ILE A 336 -4.64 -17.84 -2.72
CA ILE A 336 -5.20 -19.19 -2.93
C ILE A 336 -5.61 -19.47 -4.38
N MET A 337 -5.96 -18.44 -5.15
CA MET A 337 -6.37 -18.62 -6.55
C MET A 337 -5.24 -19.08 -7.47
N VAL A 338 -3.97 -18.93 -7.08
CA VAL A 338 -2.83 -19.47 -7.85
C VAL A 338 -2.87 -20.99 -7.88
N GLY A 339 -3.13 -21.64 -6.75
CA GLY A 339 -3.30 -23.09 -6.69
C GLY A 339 -4.43 -23.59 -7.60
N LYS A 340 -5.59 -22.90 -7.54
CA LYS A 340 -6.74 -23.22 -8.42
C LYS A 340 -6.45 -22.96 -9.91
N ALA A 341 -5.65 -21.94 -10.21
CA ALA A 341 -5.21 -21.67 -11.58
C ALA A 341 -4.27 -22.73 -12.11
N LEU A 342 -3.38 -23.27 -11.27
CA LEU A 342 -2.52 -24.40 -11.62
C LEU A 342 -3.32 -25.70 -11.88
N GLU A 343 -4.28 -26.03 -11.00
CA GLU A 343 -5.21 -27.13 -11.22
C GLU A 343 -5.97 -26.98 -12.54
N ALA A 344 -6.49 -25.79 -12.82
CA ALA A 344 -7.17 -25.50 -14.07
C ALA A 344 -6.24 -25.64 -15.29
N ALA A 345 -4.99 -25.21 -15.18
CA ALA A 345 -4.00 -25.33 -16.25
C ALA A 345 -3.63 -26.80 -16.55
N GLU A 346 -3.65 -27.68 -15.54
CA GLU A 346 -3.48 -29.12 -15.75
C GLU A 346 -4.67 -29.74 -16.51
N GLU A 347 -5.90 -29.35 -16.16
CA GLU A 347 -7.10 -29.82 -16.87
C GLU A 347 -7.18 -29.27 -18.31
N LEU A 348 -6.73 -28.05 -18.55
CA LEU A 348 -6.64 -27.46 -19.89
C LEU A 348 -5.59 -28.16 -20.75
N SER A 349 -4.43 -28.52 -20.18
CA SER A 349 -3.38 -29.25 -20.89
C SER A 349 -3.88 -30.63 -21.40
N LYS A 350 -4.71 -31.35 -20.63
CA LYS A 350 -5.37 -32.59 -21.08
C LYS A 350 -6.29 -32.38 -22.29
N LYS A 351 -6.71 -31.13 -22.54
CA LYS A 351 -7.52 -30.73 -23.67
C LYS A 351 -6.73 -30.06 -24.79
N GLY A 352 -5.38 -30.07 -24.69
CA GLY A 352 -4.48 -29.50 -25.68
C GLY A 352 -4.35 -27.98 -25.62
N ILE A 353 -4.66 -27.35 -24.47
CA ILE A 353 -4.50 -25.91 -24.24
C ILE A 353 -3.41 -25.70 -23.18
N GLU A 354 -2.29 -25.10 -23.56
CA GLU A 354 -1.16 -24.85 -22.68
C GLU A 354 -1.28 -23.43 -22.07
N ALA A 355 -1.74 -23.39 -20.81
CA ALA A 355 -1.92 -22.16 -20.07
C ALA A 355 -0.62 -21.70 -19.40
N GLU A 356 -0.27 -20.42 -19.56
CA GLU A 356 0.75 -19.74 -18.77
C GLU A 356 0.08 -19.17 -17.52
N VAL A 357 0.53 -19.61 -16.34
CA VAL A 357 0.00 -19.15 -15.06
C VAL A 357 0.98 -18.17 -14.42
N ILE A 358 0.47 -16.96 -14.11
CA ILE A 358 1.23 -15.90 -13.45
C ILE A 358 0.66 -15.69 -12.04
N ASP A 359 1.51 -15.91 -11.03
CA ASP A 359 1.28 -15.41 -9.69
C ASP A 359 1.62 -13.92 -9.64
N LEU A 360 0.63 -13.08 -9.35
CA LEU A 360 0.82 -11.63 -9.27
C LEU A 360 1.70 -11.24 -8.08
N ARG A 361 1.66 -11.97 -6.95
CA ARG A 361 2.40 -11.71 -5.71
C ARG A 361 2.17 -10.32 -5.14
N THR A 362 2.31 -9.30 -5.98
CA THR A 362 2.14 -7.88 -5.63
C THR A 362 1.00 -7.27 -6.42
N LEU A 363 0.06 -6.67 -5.71
CA LEU A 363 -1.11 -6.03 -6.28
C LEU A 363 -0.89 -4.52 -6.47
N ARG A 364 -0.01 -3.93 -5.63
CA ARG A 364 0.44 -2.56 -5.79
C ARG A 364 1.88 -2.41 -5.27
N PRO A 365 2.85 -2.03 -6.15
CA PRO A 365 2.71 -1.87 -7.60
C PRO A 365 2.49 -3.21 -8.32
N LEU A 366 1.69 -3.21 -9.38
CA LEU A 366 1.45 -4.40 -10.20
C LEU A 366 2.56 -4.55 -11.26
N ASP A 367 3.07 -5.76 -11.48
CA ASP A 367 4.03 -6.07 -12.56
C ASP A 367 3.30 -6.22 -13.90
N ILE A 368 2.76 -5.11 -14.38
CA ILE A 368 1.97 -5.11 -15.61
C ILE A 368 2.80 -5.51 -16.84
N GLU A 369 4.09 -5.22 -16.84
CA GLU A 369 4.96 -5.55 -17.97
C GLU A 369 5.09 -7.06 -18.17
N LEU A 370 5.23 -7.82 -17.08
CA LEU A 370 5.24 -9.29 -17.14
C LEU A 370 3.95 -9.82 -17.79
N ILE A 371 2.80 -9.26 -17.39
CA ILE A 371 1.49 -9.70 -17.91
C ILE A 371 1.34 -9.31 -19.37
N VAL A 372 1.76 -8.11 -19.76
CA VAL A 372 1.75 -7.65 -21.16
C VAL A 372 2.59 -8.57 -22.04
N GLN A 373 3.79 -8.97 -21.59
CA GLN A 373 4.65 -9.88 -22.37
C GLN A 373 4.00 -11.28 -22.52
N SER A 374 3.35 -11.78 -21.48
CA SER A 374 2.61 -13.03 -21.52
C SER A 374 1.43 -12.94 -22.51
N VAL A 375 0.61 -11.88 -22.41
CA VAL A 375 -0.53 -11.65 -23.32
C VAL A 375 -0.08 -11.50 -24.77
N LYS A 376 1.02 -10.83 -25.04
CA LYS A 376 1.58 -10.75 -26.40
C LYS A 376 1.97 -12.10 -26.99
N LYS A 377 2.31 -13.06 -26.13
CA LYS A 377 2.63 -14.42 -26.53
C LYS A 377 1.39 -15.29 -26.72
N THR A 378 0.41 -15.18 -25.82
CA THR A 378 -0.72 -16.10 -25.69
C THR A 378 -2.02 -15.58 -26.32
N ASN A 379 -2.12 -14.28 -26.56
CA ASN A 379 -3.25 -13.55 -27.15
C ASN A 379 -4.59 -13.63 -26.38
N ARG A 380 -4.61 -14.24 -25.20
CA ARG A 380 -5.80 -14.43 -24.37
C ARG A 380 -5.50 -14.26 -22.90
N LEU A 381 -6.47 -13.74 -22.14
CA LEU A 381 -6.29 -13.50 -20.71
C LEU A 381 -7.54 -13.88 -19.90
N VAL A 382 -7.30 -14.66 -18.85
CA VAL A 382 -8.24 -14.87 -17.73
C VAL A 382 -7.59 -14.32 -16.46
N SER A 383 -8.27 -13.42 -15.76
CA SER A 383 -7.83 -12.91 -14.45
C SER A 383 -8.68 -13.56 -13.35
N CYS A 384 -8.00 -14.13 -12.35
CA CYS A 384 -8.64 -14.90 -11.27
C CYS A 384 -8.39 -14.23 -9.92
N GLU A 385 -9.46 -13.95 -9.18
CA GLU A 385 -9.42 -13.43 -7.82
C GLU A 385 -10.57 -13.99 -6.96
N GLU A 386 -10.35 -14.11 -5.65
CA GLU A 386 -11.38 -14.56 -4.71
C GLU A 386 -12.41 -13.46 -4.42
N GLY A 387 -12.01 -12.22 -4.55
CA GLY A 387 -12.83 -11.03 -4.29
C GLY A 387 -14.03 -10.89 -5.21
N PHE A 388 -14.84 -9.87 -4.93
CA PHE A 388 -16.03 -9.55 -5.71
C PHE A 388 -15.68 -9.00 -7.10
N PRO A 389 -16.57 -9.16 -8.10
CA PRO A 389 -16.28 -8.71 -9.47
C PRO A 389 -16.24 -7.18 -9.62
N PHE A 390 -17.04 -6.45 -8.83
CA PHE A 390 -17.13 -5.00 -8.95
C PHE A 390 -15.87 -4.34 -8.36
N ALA A 391 -15.18 -3.53 -9.15
CA ALA A 391 -13.94 -2.84 -8.77
C ALA A 391 -12.83 -3.76 -8.21
N GLY A 392 -12.81 -5.06 -8.56
CA GLY A 392 -11.75 -5.99 -8.20
C GLY A 392 -10.44 -5.69 -8.92
N ILE A 393 -9.37 -6.37 -8.50
CA ILE A 393 -8.02 -6.24 -9.09
C ILE A 393 -8.04 -6.57 -10.59
N GLY A 394 -8.80 -7.59 -11.00
CA GLY A 394 -8.95 -7.97 -12.39
C GLY A 394 -9.62 -6.92 -13.27
N ALA A 395 -10.37 -5.98 -12.70
CA ALA A 395 -10.93 -4.85 -13.46
C ALA A 395 -9.84 -3.84 -13.84
N GLU A 396 -8.96 -3.49 -12.90
CA GLU A 396 -7.80 -2.64 -13.12
C GLU A 396 -6.81 -3.29 -14.09
N LEU A 397 -6.48 -4.55 -13.85
CA LEU A 397 -5.59 -5.33 -14.70
C LEU A 397 -6.11 -5.38 -16.14
N GLY A 398 -7.40 -5.70 -16.31
CA GLY A 398 -8.04 -5.76 -17.61
C GLY A 398 -7.98 -4.43 -18.37
N MET A 399 -8.17 -3.30 -17.67
CA MET A 399 -8.06 -1.97 -18.28
C MET A 399 -6.61 -1.66 -18.68
N GLN A 400 -5.63 -1.94 -17.86
CA GLN A 400 -4.22 -1.73 -18.20
C GLN A 400 -3.76 -2.60 -19.38
N ILE A 401 -4.25 -3.85 -19.48
CA ILE A 401 -3.97 -4.70 -20.65
C ILE A 401 -4.65 -4.16 -21.90
N ASN A 402 -5.89 -3.68 -21.80
CA ASN A 402 -6.55 -3.02 -22.92
C ASN A 402 -5.79 -1.79 -23.42
N GLU A 403 -5.21 -0.99 -22.51
CA GLU A 403 -4.39 0.17 -22.90
C GLU A 403 -3.06 -0.20 -23.55
N LYS A 404 -2.41 -1.31 -23.12
CA LYS A 404 -1.03 -1.63 -23.46
C LYS A 404 -0.86 -2.77 -24.48
N ALA A 405 -1.88 -3.61 -24.64
CA ALA A 405 -1.81 -4.84 -25.42
C ALA A 405 -3.11 -5.18 -26.17
N PHE A 406 -4.01 -4.21 -26.38
CA PHE A 406 -5.28 -4.43 -27.08
C PHE A 406 -5.10 -5.14 -28.43
N ASP A 407 -4.14 -4.69 -29.24
CA ASP A 407 -3.87 -5.23 -30.59
C ASP A 407 -3.39 -6.70 -30.59
N TYR A 408 -3.09 -7.25 -29.42
CA TYR A 408 -2.67 -8.65 -29.25
C TYR A 408 -3.80 -9.55 -28.73
N LEU A 409 -4.97 -9.00 -28.41
CA LEU A 409 -6.07 -9.79 -27.86
C LEU A 409 -6.93 -10.41 -28.98
N ASP A 410 -7.02 -11.74 -29.00
CA ASP A 410 -7.91 -12.49 -29.91
C ASP A 410 -9.32 -12.69 -29.34
N ALA A 411 -9.53 -12.40 -28.06
CA ALA A 411 -10.79 -12.56 -27.36
C ALA A 411 -10.96 -11.53 -26.24
N PRO A 412 -12.18 -11.27 -25.77
CA PRO A 412 -12.39 -10.44 -24.57
C PRO A 412 -11.67 -11.01 -23.36
N ILE A 413 -11.14 -10.12 -22.52
CA ILE A 413 -10.56 -10.51 -21.22
C ILE A 413 -11.66 -11.06 -20.32
N MET A 414 -11.45 -12.27 -19.77
CA MET A 414 -12.38 -12.91 -18.83
C MET A 414 -11.92 -12.72 -17.40
N ARG A 415 -12.88 -12.60 -16.50
CA ARG A 415 -12.60 -12.54 -15.06
C ARG A 415 -13.34 -13.65 -14.32
N VAL A 416 -12.61 -14.43 -13.54
CA VAL A 416 -13.14 -15.43 -12.62
C VAL A 416 -13.03 -14.89 -11.21
N THR A 417 -14.15 -14.63 -10.57
CA THR A 417 -14.25 -13.91 -9.29
C THR A 417 -15.21 -14.62 -8.34
N GLY A 418 -15.22 -14.24 -7.08
CA GLY A 418 -16.32 -14.57 -6.17
C GLY A 418 -17.66 -14.04 -6.73
N LYS A 419 -18.74 -14.64 -6.25
CA LYS A 419 -20.08 -14.13 -6.60
C LYS A 419 -20.32 -12.81 -5.86
N ASP A 420 -21.08 -11.90 -6.49
CA ASP A 420 -21.41 -10.59 -5.90
C ASP A 420 -22.52 -10.72 -4.85
N VAL A 421 -22.22 -11.45 -3.79
CA VAL A 421 -23.09 -11.71 -2.64
C VAL A 421 -22.25 -11.77 -1.36
N PRO A 422 -22.78 -11.36 -0.20
CA PRO A 422 -22.13 -11.63 1.07
C PRO A 422 -21.92 -13.13 1.26
N MET A 423 -20.78 -13.54 1.83
CA MET A 423 -20.41 -14.94 1.97
C MET A 423 -21.45 -15.71 2.82
N PRO A 424 -22.05 -16.79 2.28
CA PRO A 424 -22.98 -17.62 3.04
C PRO A 424 -22.26 -18.43 4.13
N TYR A 425 -23.00 -18.78 5.19
CA TYR A 425 -22.49 -19.67 6.25
C TYR A 425 -22.50 -21.16 5.85
N ALA A 426 -23.55 -21.61 5.13
CA ALA A 426 -23.70 -23.00 4.75
C ALA A 426 -22.62 -23.44 3.76
N ALA A 427 -21.91 -24.54 4.03
CA ALA A 427 -20.77 -25.01 3.26
C ALA A 427 -21.03 -25.16 1.75
N ASN A 428 -22.20 -25.66 1.37
CA ASN A 428 -22.59 -25.81 -0.03
C ASN A 428 -22.82 -24.46 -0.73
N LEU A 429 -23.34 -23.46 -0.02
CA LEU A 429 -23.52 -22.11 -0.56
C LEU A 429 -22.21 -21.33 -0.59
N GLU A 430 -21.35 -21.51 0.42
CA GLU A 430 -19.98 -20.95 0.43
C GLU A 430 -19.20 -21.46 -0.79
N ALA A 431 -19.23 -22.78 -1.06
CA ALA A 431 -18.57 -23.35 -2.23
C ALA A 431 -19.09 -22.80 -3.57
N LEU A 432 -20.38 -22.47 -3.66
CA LEU A 432 -21.00 -21.85 -4.85
C LEU A 432 -20.68 -20.36 -4.98
N ALA A 433 -20.40 -19.68 -3.85
CA ALA A 433 -20.04 -18.26 -3.86
C ALA A 433 -18.56 -18.01 -4.19
N LEU A 434 -17.69 -18.99 -3.90
CA LEU A 434 -16.26 -18.91 -4.18
C LEU A 434 -15.91 -19.42 -5.58
N PRO A 435 -14.96 -18.81 -6.30
CA PRO A 435 -14.50 -19.29 -7.58
C PRO A 435 -13.74 -20.61 -7.45
N GLN A 436 -13.97 -21.53 -8.37
CA GLN A 436 -13.35 -22.84 -8.41
C GLN A 436 -12.47 -23.03 -9.66
N SER A 437 -11.60 -24.05 -9.67
CA SER A 437 -10.78 -24.40 -10.85
C SER A 437 -11.62 -24.66 -12.10
N ASP A 438 -12.80 -25.27 -11.95
CA ASP A 438 -13.73 -25.53 -13.06
C ASP A 438 -14.27 -24.21 -13.68
N ASP A 439 -14.43 -23.13 -12.92
CA ASP A 439 -14.84 -21.84 -13.43
C ASP A 439 -13.74 -21.23 -14.31
N ILE A 440 -12.47 -21.44 -13.92
CA ILE A 440 -11.30 -21.02 -14.70
C ILE A 440 -11.22 -21.83 -16.00
N VAL A 441 -11.35 -23.14 -15.93
CA VAL A 441 -11.38 -24.03 -17.12
C VAL A 441 -12.46 -23.61 -18.09
N ARG A 442 -13.68 -23.37 -17.61
CA ARG A 442 -14.81 -22.95 -18.43
C ARG A 442 -14.56 -21.62 -19.13
N SER A 443 -14.05 -20.64 -18.38
CA SER A 443 -13.73 -19.32 -18.96
C SER A 443 -12.60 -19.41 -19.99
N ALA A 444 -11.59 -20.25 -19.75
CA ALA A 444 -10.50 -20.47 -20.69
C ALA A 444 -10.97 -21.16 -21.98
N LEU A 445 -11.78 -22.20 -21.87
CA LEU A 445 -12.37 -22.88 -23.03
C LEU A 445 -13.21 -21.93 -23.89
N GLN A 446 -13.99 -21.06 -23.26
CA GLN A 446 -14.82 -20.08 -23.95
C GLN A 446 -13.98 -19.14 -24.83
N ILE A 447 -12.89 -18.57 -24.31
CA ILE A 447 -12.06 -17.64 -25.09
C ILE A 447 -11.02 -18.32 -25.99
N CYS A 448 -10.78 -19.62 -25.79
CA CYS A 448 -10.04 -20.44 -26.74
C CYS A 448 -10.93 -21.04 -27.83
N TYR A 449 -12.22 -20.75 -27.86
CA TYR A 449 -13.22 -21.24 -28.83
C TYR A 449 -13.32 -22.77 -28.87
N ALA A 450 -13.01 -23.44 -27.75
CA ALA A 450 -13.02 -24.91 -27.64
C ALA A 450 -14.31 -25.50 -27.03
N GLU A 451 -15.35 -24.69 -26.84
CA GLU A 451 -16.64 -25.14 -26.25
C GLU A 451 -17.48 -26.05 -27.17
N GLU A 452 -17.23 -26.05 -28.47
CA GLU A 452 -18.04 -26.83 -29.42
C GLU A 452 -17.87 -28.36 -29.25
N ASP A 453 -16.73 -28.80 -28.73
CA ASP A 453 -16.47 -30.21 -28.46
C ASP A 453 -17.22 -30.78 -27.25
N LEU A 454 -17.68 -29.94 -26.33
CA LEU A 454 -18.45 -30.35 -25.15
C LEU A 454 -19.93 -30.61 -25.45
N LYS A 455 -20.47 -30.09 -26.54
CA LYS A 455 -21.87 -30.34 -26.98
C LYS A 455 -22.01 -31.58 -27.84
N ASN A 456 -20.92 -32.12 -28.38
CA ASN A 456 -20.94 -33.30 -29.30
C ASN A 456 -20.48 -34.59 -28.63
N GLY A 457 -20.18 -34.57 -27.33
CA GLY A 457 -19.77 -35.74 -26.53
C GLY A 457 -20.90 -36.30 -25.68
N ASN A 458 -22.04 -36.69 -26.32
CA ASN A 458 -23.05 -37.59 -25.77
C ASN A 458 -23.17 -38.83 -26.65
#